data_7df82cb5de034474377bd69b9ab89d95
#
_entry.id   7df82cb5de034474377bd69b9ab89d95
#
_cell.length_a   1.000
_cell.length_b   1.000
_cell.length_c   1.000
_cell.angle_alpha   90.00
_cell.angle_beta   90.00
_cell.angle_gamma   90.00
#
_symmetry.space_group_name_H-M   'P 1'
#
loop_
_entity.id
_entity.type
_entity.pdbx_description
1 polymer ?
#
loop_
_entity_poly.entity_id
_entity_poly.type
_entity_poly.pdbx_seq_one_letter_code
_entity_poly.pdbx_strand_id
1 'polypeptide(L)'
;LSEINPKDITGITRAILNMNVLKIAYCSMTSGASEKKIVPHSMFHNDLKTYVRCYDLGRNRFLDLVVGRILEVKGEDGAAPAEFLREFDDDWNTYLSLELVVHPRIEHKQA
;
A
#
# COMPACT_ATOMS: atom_id res chain seq x y z
N LEU A 1 1.15 15.99 12.09
CA LEU A 1 1.03 15.15 10.91
C LEU A 1 2.19 15.34 9.97
N SER A 2 2.82 14.26 9.59
CA SER A 2 3.90 14.33 8.64
C SER A 2 3.35 14.70 7.26
N GLU A 3 4.06 15.57 6.60
CA GLU A 3 3.75 15.86 5.22
C GLU A 3 4.28 14.73 4.35
N ILE A 4 3.48 14.34 3.36
CA ILE A 4 3.89 13.30 2.43
C ILE A 4 4.77 13.93 1.37
N ASN A 5 5.98 13.38 1.20
CA ASN A 5 6.91 13.86 0.20
C ASN A 5 6.43 13.43 -1.19
N PRO A 6 6.24 14.37 -2.14
CA PRO A 6 5.80 13.99 -3.49
C PRO A 6 6.71 12.97 -4.16
N LYS A 7 8.01 12.99 -3.86
CA LYS A 7 8.94 12.00 -4.43
C LYS A 7 8.61 10.60 -3.95
N ASP A 8 8.17 10.47 -2.71
CA ASP A 8 7.80 9.16 -2.17
C ASP A 8 6.55 8.64 -2.85
N ILE A 9 5.56 9.50 -3.06
CA ILE A 9 4.34 9.12 -3.77
C ILE A 9 4.67 8.65 -5.19
N THR A 10 5.54 9.37 -5.88
CA THR A 10 5.95 9.00 -7.24
C THR A 10 6.65 7.65 -7.24
N GLY A 11 7.55 7.42 -6.29
CA GLY A 11 8.27 6.16 -6.19
C GLY A 11 7.36 4.99 -5.91
N ILE A 12 6.39 5.17 -5.01
CA ILE A 12 5.42 4.12 -4.70
C ILE A 12 4.55 3.83 -5.92
N THR A 13 4.02 4.87 -6.56
CA THR A 13 3.16 4.72 -7.73
C THR A 13 3.88 3.98 -8.85
N ARG A 14 5.15 4.34 -9.08
CA ARG A 14 5.94 3.68 -10.12
C ARG A 14 6.14 2.20 -9.82
N ALA A 15 6.43 1.86 -8.56
CA ALA A 15 6.61 0.47 -8.18
C ALA A 15 5.30 -0.32 -8.35
N ILE A 16 4.16 0.30 -8.05
CA ILE A 16 2.85 -0.34 -8.26
C ILE A 16 2.64 -0.63 -9.75
N LEU A 17 2.87 0.35 -10.59
CA LEU A 17 2.67 0.20 -12.03
C LEU A 17 3.60 -0.84 -12.64
N ASN A 18 4.83 -0.91 -12.14
CA ASN A 18 5.83 -1.85 -12.63
C ASN A 18 5.71 -3.23 -11.98
N MET A 19 4.86 -3.36 -10.95
CA MET A 19 4.72 -4.60 -10.19
C MET A 19 6.06 -5.08 -9.65
N ASN A 20 6.81 -4.15 -9.07
CA ASN A 20 8.14 -4.41 -8.56
C ASN A 20 8.19 -4.40 -7.04
N VAL A 21 9.20 -5.05 -6.50
CA VAL A 21 9.57 -4.92 -5.09
C VAL A 21 10.12 -3.53 -4.87
N LEU A 22 9.76 -2.91 -3.76
CA LEU A 22 10.20 -1.56 -3.39
C LEU A 22 10.90 -1.61 -2.04
N LYS A 23 12.09 -1.01 -1.96
CA LYS A 23 12.81 -0.87 -0.71
C LYS A 23 12.49 0.48 -0.10
N ILE A 24 12.12 0.47 1.18
CA ILE A 24 11.76 1.68 1.91
C ILE A 24 12.39 1.65 3.30
N ALA A 25 12.55 2.83 3.88
CA ALA A 25 12.79 2.96 5.32
C ALA A 25 11.47 3.37 5.95
N TYR A 26 11.03 2.68 6.99
CA TYR A 26 9.72 2.86 7.58
C TYR A 26 9.83 2.97 9.09
N CYS A 27 9.04 3.87 9.68
CA CYS A 27 9.02 4.05 11.13
C CYS A 27 7.75 3.40 11.69
N SER A 28 7.91 2.21 12.26
CA SER A 28 6.78 1.53 12.86
C SER A 28 6.56 2.04 14.28
N MET A 29 5.33 1.85 14.79
CA MET A 29 4.99 2.33 16.13
C MET A 29 5.66 1.54 17.22
N THR A 30 5.99 0.29 16.96
CA THR A 30 6.51 -0.61 18.01
C THR A 30 8.01 -0.81 17.94
N SER A 31 8.58 -0.88 16.74
CA SER A 31 9.99 -1.24 16.59
C SER A 31 10.85 -0.10 16.06
N GLY A 32 10.27 1.09 15.85
CA GLY A 32 11.03 2.24 15.35
C GLY A 32 11.36 2.11 13.87
N ALA A 33 12.45 2.77 13.47
CA ALA A 33 12.84 2.84 12.07
C ALA A 33 13.54 1.57 11.63
N SER A 34 13.16 1.06 10.46
CA SER A 34 13.80 -0.12 9.86
C SER A 34 13.61 -0.11 8.37
N GLU A 35 14.44 -0.88 7.68
CA GLU A 35 14.30 -1.07 6.25
C GLU A 35 13.28 -2.18 5.99
N LYS A 36 12.45 -1.98 4.97
CA LYS A 36 11.48 -2.97 4.53
C LYS A 36 11.57 -3.17 3.04
N LYS A 37 11.27 -4.40 2.61
CA LYS A 37 11.01 -4.69 1.21
C LYS A 37 9.54 -5.03 1.08
N ILE A 38 8.84 -4.31 0.23
CA ILE A 38 7.40 -4.47 0.06
C ILE A 38 7.06 -4.59 -1.41
N VAL A 39 5.90 -5.18 -1.69
CA VAL A 39 5.30 -5.14 -3.02
C VAL A 39 4.03 -4.33 -2.90
N PRO A 40 4.08 -3.03 -3.24
CA PRO A 40 2.89 -2.19 -3.11
C PRO A 40 1.95 -2.45 -4.27
N HIS A 41 0.64 -2.41 -4.00
CA HIS A 41 -0.30 -2.60 -5.10
C HIS A 41 -1.44 -1.60 -5.13
N SER A 42 -1.73 -0.89 -4.04
CA SER A 42 -2.82 0.10 -4.03
C SER A 42 -2.56 1.16 -2.98
N MET A 43 -3.01 2.38 -3.27
CA MET A 43 -3.00 3.44 -2.27
C MET A 43 -4.43 3.89 -2.01
N PHE A 44 -4.72 4.24 -0.77
CA PHE A 44 -6.07 4.65 -0.41
C PHE A 44 -6.04 5.58 0.80
N HIS A 45 -7.14 6.32 0.98
CA HIS A 45 -7.31 7.21 2.12
C HIS A 45 -8.31 6.62 3.10
N ASN A 46 -8.03 6.79 4.39
CA ASN A 46 -8.96 6.43 5.44
C ASN A 46 -8.66 7.30 6.66
N ASP A 47 -9.66 8.02 7.17
CA ASP A 47 -9.52 8.86 8.37
C ASP A 47 -8.35 9.81 8.28
N LEU A 48 -8.29 10.60 7.23
CA LEU A 48 -7.28 11.63 7.03
C LEU A 48 -5.87 11.09 6.82
N LYS A 49 -5.71 9.78 6.69
CA LYS A 49 -4.40 9.19 6.44
C LYS A 49 -4.38 8.55 5.07
N THR A 50 -3.20 8.53 4.48
CA THR A 50 -2.96 7.81 3.23
C THR A 50 -2.22 6.53 3.56
N TYR A 51 -2.72 5.43 3.01
CA TYR A 51 -2.16 4.10 3.21
C TYR A 51 -1.69 3.51 1.89
N VAL A 52 -0.70 2.64 1.98
CA VAL A 52 -0.35 1.78 0.86
C VAL A 52 -0.58 0.33 1.29
N ARG A 53 -1.39 -0.38 0.49
CA ARG A 53 -1.59 -1.81 0.68
C ARG A 53 -0.49 -2.54 -0.04
N CYS A 54 0.18 -3.46 0.64
CA CYS A 54 1.36 -4.10 0.10
C CYS A 54 1.56 -5.48 0.70
N TYR A 55 2.37 -6.30 0.04
CA TYR A 55 2.90 -7.50 0.65
C TYR A 55 4.22 -7.14 1.31
N ASP A 56 4.36 -7.46 2.60
CA ASP A 56 5.58 -7.17 3.35
C ASP A 56 6.43 -8.44 3.37
N LEU A 57 7.57 -8.40 2.68
CA LEU A 57 8.42 -9.57 2.56
C LEU A 57 9.00 -10.02 3.91
N GLY A 58 9.23 -9.06 4.81
CA GLY A 58 9.77 -9.39 6.13
C GLY A 58 8.74 -10.05 7.03
N ARG A 59 7.46 -9.69 6.89
CA ARG A 59 6.39 -10.26 7.70
C ARG A 59 5.64 -11.38 7.00
N ASN A 60 5.90 -11.57 5.72
CA ASN A 60 5.30 -12.63 4.91
C ASN A 60 3.77 -12.54 4.88
N ARG A 61 3.24 -11.34 4.72
CA ARG A 61 1.79 -11.15 4.62
C ARG A 61 1.46 -9.80 4.00
N PHE A 62 0.24 -9.69 3.50
CA PHE A 62 -0.31 -8.42 3.06
C PHE A 62 -0.70 -7.58 4.27
N LEU A 63 -0.43 -6.28 4.19
CA LEU A 63 -0.78 -5.38 5.28
C LEU A 63 -0.85 -3.94 4.74
N ASP A 64 -1.34 -3.05 5.59
CA ASP A 64 -1.40 -1.63 5.29
C ASP A 64 -0.26 -0.90 5.96
N LEU A 65 0.42 -0.05 5.21
CA LEU A 65 1.41 0.87 5.78
C LEU A 65 0.89 2.29 5.64
N VAL A 66 1.18 3.10 6.64
CA VAL A 66 0.84 4.52 6.61
C VAL A 66 1.91 5.25 5.80
N VAL A 67 1.51 5.89 4.71
CA VAL A 67 2.47 6.53 3.81
C VAL A 67 3.28 7.60 4.55
N GLY A 68 2.65 8.34 5.48
CA GLY A 68 3.34 9.35 6.26
C GLY A 68 4.44 8.81 7.19
N ARG A 69 4.49 7.49 7.39
CA ARG A 69 5.54 6.87 8.19
C ARG A 69 6.70 6.34 7.35
N ILE A 70 6.60 6.46 6.04
CA ILE A 70 7.71 6.12 5.16
C ILE A 70 8.73 7.25 5.25
N LEU A 71 9.91 6.92 5.74
CA LEU A 71 10.97 7.89 5.91
C LEU A 71 11.71 8.14 4.61
N GLU A 72 11.81 7.11 3.79
CA GLU A 72 12.55 7.21 2.53
C GLU A 72 12.10 6.09 1.60
N VAL A 73 11.89 6.40 0.34
CA VAL A 73 11.72 5.40 -0.71
C VAL A 73 13.09 5.22 -1.36
N LYS A 74 13.67 4.05 -1.14
CA LYS A 74 15.06 3.82 -1.56
C LYS A 74 15.18 3.40 -3.01
N GLY A 75 14.18 2.69 -3.54
CA GLY A 75 14.19 2.31 -4.95
C GLY A 75 13.59 0.95 -5.19
N GLU A 76 13.35 0.66 -6.46
CA GLU A 76 12.77 -0.61 -6.87
C GLU A 76 13.84 -1.68 -6.88
N ASP A 77 13.44 -2.90 -6.54
CA ASP A 77 14.37 -4.02 -6.36
C ASP A 77 13.86 -5.24 -7.12
N GLY A 78 13.62 -5.05 -8.42
CA GLY A 78 13.27 -6.14 -9.31
C GLY A 78 11.79 -6.50 -9.29
N ALA A 79 11.44 -7.42 -10.17
CA ALA A 79 10.06 -7.86 -10.35
C ALA A 79 9.58 -8.64 -9.14
N ALA A 80 8.32 -8.39 -8.75
CA ALA A 80 7.71 -9.12 -7.66
C ALA A 80 7.26 -10.49 -8.12
N PRO A 81 7.39 -11.53 -7.27
CA PRO A 81 6.73 -12.80 -7.53
C PRO A 81 5.22 -12.61 -7.65
N ALA A 82 4.60 -13.41 -8.52
CA ALA A 82 3.18 -13.23 -8.82
C ALA A 82 2.30 -13.37 -7.58
N GLU A 83 2.66 -14.24 -6.66
CA GLU A 83 1.86 -14.49 -5.47
C GLU A 83 1.81 -13.31 -4.50
N PHE A 84 2.64 -12.28 -4.70
CA PHE A 84 2.63 -11.08 -3.87
C PHE A 84 1.87 -9.93 -4.52
N LEU A 85 1.25 -10.16 -5.66
CA LEU A 85 0.51 -9.13 -6.37
C LEU A 85 -0.93 -9.04 -5.86
N ARG A 86 -1.62 -7.97 -6.27
CA ARG A 86 -2.96 -7.65 -5.77
C ARG A 86 -3.94 -8.80 -5.91
N GLU A 87 -3.84 -9.57 -6.98
CA GLU A 87 -4.78 -10.66 -7.24
C GLU A 87 -4.79 -11.71 -6.14
N PHE A 88 -3.68 -11.83 -5.41
CA PHE A 88 -3.54 -12.82 -4.35
C PHE A 88 -3.81 -12.25 -2.96
N ASP A 89 -4.21 -10.98 -2.87
CA ASP A 89 -4.55 -10.35 -1.59
C ASP A 89 -6.03 -10.59 -1.30
N ASP A 90 -6.32 -11.70 -0.64
CA ASP A 90 -7.70 -12.11 -0.41
C ASP A 90 -8.47 -11.10 0.44
N ASP A 91 -7.83 -10.54 1.45
CA ASP A 91 -8.49 -9.55 2.29
C ASP A 91 -8.86 -8.31 1.49
N TRP A 92 -7.96 -7.85 0.64
CA TRP A 92 -8.21 -6.69 -0.20
C TRP A 92 -9.36 -6.94 -1.17
N ASN A 93 -9.35 -8.11 -1.80
CA ASN A 93 -10.37 -8.44 -2.78
C ASN A 93 -11.74 -8.62 -2.13
N THR A 94 -11.77 -9.15 -0.92
CA THR A 94 -13.01 -9.26 -0.15
C THR A 94 -13.53 -7.88 0.21
N TYR A 95 -12.67 -6.98 0.66
CA TYR A 95 -13.04 -5.61 0.98
C TYR A 95 -13.64 -4.91 -0.24
N LEU A 96 -13.02 -5.04 -1.40
CA LEU A 96 -13.54 -4.44 -2.62
C LEU A 96 -14.90 -5.00 -3.00
N SER A 97 -15.10 -6.30 -2.82
CA SER A 97 -16.40 -6.92 -3.13
C SER A 97 -17.51 -6.36 -2.26
N LEU A 98 -17.23 -6.16 -0.98
CA LEU A 98 -18.20 -5.56 -0.07
C LEU A 98 -18.52 -4.12 -0.47
N GLU A 99 -17.52 -3.36 -0.87
CA GLU A 99 -17.72 -2.01 -1.33
C GLU A 99 -18.58 -1.96 -2.58
N LEU A 100 -18.34 -2.88 -3.50
CA LEU A 100 -19.13 -2.94 -4.73
C LEU A 100 -20.59 -3.27 -4.46
N VAL A 101 -20.86 -4.06 -3.43
CA VAL A 101 -22.24 -4.40 -3.07
C VAL A 101 -22.94 -3.23 -2.38
N VAL A 102 -22.24 -2.54 -1.49
CA VAL A 102 -22.86 -1.48 -0.67
C VAL A 102 -22.95 -0.16 -1.44
N HIS A 103 -21.88 0.23 -2.12
CA HIS A 103 -21.80 1.53 -2.76
C HIS A 103 -22.84 1.80 -3.84
N PRO A 104 -23.17 0.86 -4.71
CA PRO A 104 -24.20 1.14 -5.73
C PRO A 104 -25.53 1.60 -5.14
N ARG A 105 -25.90 1.05 -4.00
CA ARG A 105 -27.16 1.45 -3.35
C ARG A 105 -27.07 2.84 -2.74
N ILE A 106 -25.90 3.18 -2.24
CA ILE A 106 -25.65 4.50 -1.70
C ILE A 106 -25.61 5.52 -2.82
N GLU A 107 -24.97 5.16 -3.92
CA GLU A 107 -24.82 6.05 -5.06
C GLU A 107 -26.16 6.49 -5.65
N HIS A 108 -27.13 5.61 -5.67
CA HIS A 108 -28.45 5.97 -6.16
C HIS A 108 -29.06 7.11 -5.38
N LYS A 109 -28.71 7.23 -4.13
CA LYS A 109 -29.21 8.32 -3.29
C LYS A 109 -28.42 9.59 -3.50
N GLN A 110 -27.19 9.46 -3.92
CA GLN A 110 -26.31 10.61 -4.13
C GLN A 110 -26.45 11.21 -5.51
N ALA A 111 -26.85 10.41 -6.45
CA ALA A 111 -26.93 10.82 -7.85
C ALA A 111 -28.08 11.81 -8.11
#